data_8c3c62782bfd10a6efb7cb67bbae5cf9
#
_entry.id   8c3c62782bfd10a6efb7cb67bbae5cf9
#
_cell.length_a   1.000
_cell.length_b   1.000
_cell.length_c   1.000
_cell.angle_alpha   90.00
_cell.angle_beta   90.00
_cell.angle_gamma   90.00
#
_symmetry.space_group_name_H-M   'P 1'
#
loop_
_entity.id
_entity.type
_entity.pdbx_description
1 polymer ?
#
loop_
_entity_poly.entity_id
_entity_poly.type
_entity_poly.pdbx_seq_one_letter_code
_entity_poly.pdbx_strand_id
1 'polypeptide(L)'
;LRELPSIDAGDPCIVVAGSPNVGKSALITALSTGEPEVAAYPFTTKRLHLGHFIHRRRKYQMVDTPGLLDRPNDERNQIEMQAIAALENVGDIVLFLIDPSESGGTPLQEQMSLLREVEDLISARKIILVHSKSDLDSEESIPGAVMVSSTKSIGLEELREKVVHEIAADAIVDPLQLPEGWHREDTEIKEQSLD
;
A
#
# COMPACT_ATOMS: atom_id res chain seq x y z
N LEU A 1 16.53 -12.01 -7.89
CA LEU A 1 15.75 -11.01 -7.18
C LEU A 1 16.52 -10.63 -5.91
N ARG A 2 17.07 -9.41 -5.84
CA ARG A 2 17.72 -8.92 -4.62
C ARG A 2 16.60 -8.41 -3.72
N GLU A 3 16.47 -9.01 -2.55
CA GLU A 3 15.55 -8.61 -1.51
C GLU A 3 15.79 -7.15 -1.11
N LEU A 4 14.73 -6.40 -0.92
CA LEU A 4 14.80 -5.07 -0.34
C LEU A 4 15.23 -5.22 1.12
N PRO A 5 16.36 -4.61 1.57
CA PRO A 5 16.98 -4.93 2.86
C PRO A 5 16.16 -4.38 4.02
N SER A 6 14.99 -4.57 4.25
CA SER A 6 14.15 -4.16 5.40
C SER A 6 12.68 -4.53 5.22
N ILE A 7 12.31 -5.16 4.10
CA ILE A 7 10.95 -5.66 3.86
C ILE A 7 11.00 -7.17 4.01
N ASP A 8 10.22 -7.69 4.94
CA ASP A 8 10.08 -9.13 5.17
C ASP A 8 9.12 -9.69 4.12
N ALA A 9 9.59 -10.59 3.26
CA ALA A 9 8.78 -11.20 2.21
C ALA A 9 7.65 -12.10 2.75
N GLY A 10 7.67 -12.46 4.02
CA GLY A 10 6.61 -13.24 4.68
C GLY A 10 5.43 -12.39 5.19
N ASP A 11 5.61 -11.09 5.29
CA ASP A 11 4.60 -10.17 5.80
C ASP A 11 3.98 -9.35 4.66
N PRO A 12 2.65 -9.11 4.66
CA PRO A 12 2.02 -8.23 3.68
C PRO A 12 2.66 -6.85 3.61
N CYS A 13 2.86 -6.37 2.40
CA CYS A 13 3.48 -5.09 2.12
C CYS A 13 2.49 -4.11 1.46
N ILE A 14 2.34 -2.94 2.06
CA ILE A 14 1.46 -1.87 1.63
C ILE A 14 2.34 -0.74 1.09
N VAL A 15 2.22 -0.43 -0.18
CA VAL A 15 2.92 0.70 -0.80
C VAL A 15 2.08 1.96 -0.68
N VAL A 16 2.67 3.05 -0.19
CA VAL A 16 1.99 4.34 -0.05
C VAL A 16 2.43 5.29 -1.14
N ALA A 17 1.48 5.76 -1.93
CA ALA A 17 1.68 6.61 -3.11
C ALA A 17 0.85 7.89 -3.05
N GLY A 18 1.14 8.84 -3.92
CA GLY A 18 0.45 10.14 -4.03
C GLY A 18 1.41 11.31 -4.11
N SER A 19 0.91 12.47 -4.48
CA SER A 19 1.70 13.69 -4.73
C SER A 19 2.56 14.12 -3.52
N PRO A 20 3.55 14.99 -3.70
CA PRO A 20 4.29 15.56 -2.57
C PRO A 20 3.35 16.22 -1.56
N ASN A 21 3.70 16.16 -0.28
CA ASN A 21 3.00 16.81 0.83
C ASN A 21 1.53 16.42 1.04
N VAL A 22 1.03 15.35 0.38
CA VAL A 22 -0.35 14.87 0.62
C VAL A 22 -0.53 14.14 1.96
N GLY A 23 0.55 13.88 2.70
CA GLY A 23 0.50 13.27 4.04
C GLY A 23 0.94 11.81 4.12
N LYS A 24 1.67 11.27 3.14
CA LYS A 24 2.15 9.87 3.11
C LYS A 24 2.90 9.46 4.39
N SER A 25 3.97 10.17 4.72
CA SER A 25 4.78 9.86 5.90
C SER A 25 4.01 10.08 7.22
N ALA A 26 3.10 11.07 7.26
CA ALA A 26 2.24 11.28 8.40
C ALA A 26 1.25 10.12 8.59
N LEU A 27 0.70 9.58 7.49
CA LEU A 27 -0.17 8.42 7.54
C LEU A 27 0.57 7.18 8.04
N ILE A 28 1.78 6.90 7.51
CA ILE A 28 2.60 5.78 7.98
C ILE A 28 2.88 5.90 9.47
N THR A 29 3.26 7.08 9.95
CA THR A 29 3.49 7.31 11.38
C THR A 29 2.23 7.07 12.20
N ALA A 30 1.07 7.58 11.76
CA ALA A 30 -0.20 7.43 12.48
C ALA A 30 -0.73 5.98 12.50
N LEU A 31 -0.46 5.19 11.47
CA LEU A 31 -0.84 3.79 11.40
C LEU A 31 0.16 2.86 12.11
N SER A 32 1.42 3.26 12.24
CA SER A 32 2.46 2.40 12.79
C SER A 32 2.28 2.12 14.28
N THR A 33 2.62 0.90 14.70
CA THR A 33 2.64 0.48 16.11
C THR A 33 3.91 0.94 16.85
N GLY A 34 4.90 1.46 16.12
CA GLY A 34 6.16 1.99 16.66
C GLY A 34 6.67 3.10 15.79
N GLU A 35 7.87 3.59 16.07
CA GLU A 35 8.51 4.60 15.23
C GLU A 35 8.84 4.02 13.85
N PRO A 36 8.48 4.70 12.75
CA PRO A 36 8.88 4.29 11.41
C PRO A 36 10.40 4.34 11.24
N GLU A 37 10.93 3.35 10.53
CA GLU A 37 12.34 3.28 10.19
C GLU A 37 12.63 3.96 8.85
N VAL A 38 13.84 4.46 8.67
CA VAL A 38 14.32 5.01 7.41
C VAL A 38 15.40 4.11 6.84
N ALA A 39 15.11 3.44 5.74
CA ALA A 39 16.04 2.55 5.06
C ALA A 39 16.57 3.14 3.76
N ALA A 40 17.80 2.78 3.39
CA ALA A 40 18.34 3.12 2.09
C ALA A 40 17.73 2.24 1.00
N TYR A 41 17.26 2.85 -0.09
CA TYR A 41 16.80 2.10 -1.24
C TYR A 41 17.99 1.73 -2.14
N PRO A 42 18.16 0.45 -2.51
CA PRO A 42 19.29 0.02 -3.33
C PRO A 42 19.37 0.79 -4.65
N PHE A 43 20.59 1.18 -5.03
CA PHE A 43 20.92 1.90 -6.27
C PHE A 43 20.38 3.33 -6.43
N THR A 44 19.75 3.89 -5.41
CA THR A 44 19.25 5.27 -5.43
C THR A 44 19.78 6.07 -4.24
N THR A 45 19.72 7.38 -4.32
CA THR A 45 19.94 8.29 -3.17
C THR A 45 18.66 8.47 -2.33
N LYS A 46 17.58 7.83 -2.73
CA LYS A 46 16.28 7.90 -2.06
C LYS A 46 16.27 7.04 -0.81
N ARG A 47 15.49 7.45 0.15
CA ARG A 47 15.25 6.72 1.40
C ARG A 47 13.80 6.27 1.45
N LEU A 48 13.58 5.04 1.90
CA LEU A 48 12.24 4.52 2.18
C LEU A 48 11.88 4.83 3.62
N HIS A 49 10.66 5.26 3.85
CA HIS A 49 10.08 5.28 5.18
C HIS A 49 9.27 4.00 5.38
N LEU A 50 9.70 3.20 6.34
CA LEU A 50 9.10 1.91 6.64
C LEU A 50 8.34 2.00 7.95
N GLY A 51 7.06 1.69 7.91
CA GLY A 51 6.23 1.53 9.09
C GLY A 51 5.63 0.14 9.16
N HIS A 52 5.04 -0.22 10.28
CA HIS A 52 4.27 -1.45 10.40
C HIS A 52 3.16 -1.31 11.44
N PHE A 53 2.11 -2.09 11.26
CA PHE A 53 1.09 -2.31 12.28
C PHE A 53 0.80 -3.79 12.45
N ILE A 54 0.26 -4.15 13.60
CA ILE A 54 -0.15 -5.52 13.91
C ILE A 54 -1.67 -5.59 13.94
N HIS A 55 -2.26 -6.49 13.15
CA HIS A 55 -3.68 -6.81 13.19
C HIS A 55 -3.84 -8.34 13.33
N ARG A 56 -4.61 -8.79 14.34
CA ARG A 56 -4.84 -10.23 14.63
C ARG A 56 -3.58 -11.08 14.63
N ARG A 57 -2.50 -10.59 15.25
CA ARG A 57 -1.18 -11.22 15.36
C ARG A 57 -0.38 -11.31 14.06
N ARG A 58 -0.85 -10.74 12.96
CA ARG A 58 -0.10 -10.63 11.71
C ARG A 58 0.46 -9.22 11.59
N LYS A 59 1.71 -9.12 11.17
CA LYS A 59 2.38 -7.86 10.87
C LYS A 59 2.05 -7.44 9.44
N TYR A 60 1.78 -6.17 9.24
CA TYR A 60 1.57 -5.51 7.95
C TYR A 60 2.60 -4.41 7.81
N GLN A 61 3.38 -4.45 6.75
CA GLN A 61 4.45 -3.49 6.47
C GLN A 61 3.93 -2.39 5.56
N MET A 62 4.36 -1.15 5.78
CA MET A 62 4.03 0.00 4.96
C MET A 62 5.31 0.64 4.45
N VAL A 63 5.32 1.01 3.17
CA VAL A 63 6.48 1.60 2.50
C VAL A 63 6.08 2.92 1.86
N ASP A 64 6.66 4.03 2.32
CA ASP A 64 6.62 5.31 1.61
C ASP A 64 7.86 5.41 0.72
N THR A 65 7.64 5.77 -0.53
CA THR A 65 8.65 5.84 -1.57
C THR A 65 8.81 7.26 -2.10
N PRO A 66 9.37 8.18 -1.30
CA PRO A 66 9.49 9.57 -1.72
C PRO A 66 10.25 9.70 -3.03
N GLY A 67 9.67 10.44 -3.98
CA GLY A 67 10.28 10.67 -5.28
C GLY A 67 10.12 9.51 -6.29
N LEU A 68 9.37 8.45 -5.97
CA LEU A 68 9.12 7.34 -6.90
C LEU A 68 7.68 7.34 -7.43
N LEU A 69 6.70 7.39 -6.54
CA LEU A 69 5.27 7.37 -6.88
C LEU A 69 4.55 8.67 -6.45
N ASP A 70 5.26 9.78 -6.50
CA ASP A 70 4.78 11.10 -6.10
C ASP A 70 4.88 12.17 -7.20
N ARG A 71 5.31 11.80 -8.41
CA ARG A 71 5.45 12.69 -9.57
C ARG A 71 5.23 11.95 -10.89
N PRO A 72 4.97 12.69 -12.01
CA PRO A 72 4.72 12.13 -13.32
C PRO A 72 5.83 11.25 -13.87
N ASN A 73 5.48 10.37 -14.80
CA ASN A 73 6.35 9.34 -15.35
C ASN A 73 7.51 9.91 -16.19
N ASP A 74 7.26 10.99 -16.92
CA ASP A 74 8.24 11.71 -17.75
C ASP A 74 9.36 12.38 -16.95
N GLU A 75 9.16 12.60 -15.67
CA GLU A 75 10.15 13.11 -14.73
C GLU A 75 11.03 12.04 -14.08
N ARG A 76 10.80 10.75 -14.41
CA ARG A 76 11.48 9.60 -13.78
C ARG A 76 12.66 9.12 -14.64
N ASN A 77 13.73 8.75 -13.99
CA ASN A 77 14.87 8.13 -14.66
C ASN A 77 14.77 6.58 -14.65
N GLN A 78 15.67 5.92 -15.40
CA GLN A 78 15.69 4.46 -15.53
C GLN A 78 15.86 3.71 -14.21
N ILE A 79 16.60 4.29 -13.25
CA ILE A 79 16.84 3.69 -11.93
C ILE A 79 15.56 3.75 -11.10
N GLU A 80 14.81 4.86 -11.16
CA GLU A 80 13.53 5.02 -10.50
C GLU A 80 12.47 4.08 -11.06
N MET A 81 12.47 3.84 -12.38
CA MET A 81 11.58 2.86 -13.01
C MET A 81 11.90 1.42 -12.55
N GLN A 82 13.17 1.05 -12.40
CA GLN A 82 13.55 -0.24 -11.83
C GLN A 82 13.11 -0.36 -10.36
N ALA A 83 13.18 0.73 -9.62
CA ALA A 83 12.73 0.79 -8.24
C ALA A 83 11.21 0.57 -8.13
N ILE A 84 10.43 1.19 -9.02
CA ILE A 84 8.97 1.00 -9.08
C ILE A 84 8.64 -0.45 -9.42
N ALA A 85 9.30 -1.04 -10.41
CA ALA A 85 9.10 -2.44 -10.75
C ALA A 85 9.45 -3.41 -9.59
N ALA A 86 10.45 -3.08 -8.78
CA ALA A 86 10.76 -3.85 -7.59
C ALA A 86 9.66 -3.73 -6.50
N LEU A 87 9.07 -2.53 -6.33
CA LEU A 87 7.96 -2.31 -5.42
C LEU A 87 6.67 -3.00 -5.88
N GLU A 88 6.40 -3.03 -7.19
CA GLU A 88 5.29 -3.79 -7.77
C GLU A 88 5.37 -5.27 -7.42
N ASN A 89 6.57 -5.85 -7.39
CA ASN A 89 6.77 -7.25 -7.03
C ASN A 89 6.61 -7.53 -5.53
N VAL A 90 6.84 -6.56 -4.66
CA VAL A 90 6.81 -6.71 -3.20
C VAL A 90 5.50 -6.22 -2.59
N GLY A 91 4.88 -5.19 -3.18
CA GLY A 91 3.63 -4.62 -2.69
C GLY A 91 2.44 -5.54 -2.94
N ASP A 92 1.67 -5.86 -1.92
CA ASP A 92 0.39 -6.58 -2.05
C ASP A 92 -0.74 -5.62 -2.42
N ILE A 93 -0.69 -4.39 -1.91
CA ILE A 93 -1.71 -3.36 -2.14
C ILE A 93 -1.08 -1.97 -2.16
N VAL A 94 -1.72 -1.03 -2.85
CA VAL A 94 -1.31 0.38 -2.89
C VAL A 94 -2.34 1.24 -2.18
N LEU A 95 -1.90 2.10 -1.27
CA LEU A 95 -2.69 3.22 -0.74
C LEU A 95 -2.32 4.47 -1.54
N PHE A 96 -3.26 4.97 -2.33
CA PHE A 96 -3.05 6.22 -3.05
C PHE A 96 -3.75 7.37 -2.32
N LEU A 97 -2.94 8.32 -1.82
CA LEU A 97 -3.41 9.47 -1.07
C LEU A 97 -3.74 10.63 -2.00
N ILE A 98 -4.91 11.22 -1.78
CA ILE A 98 -5.39 12.43 -2.44
C ILE A 98 -5.74 13.44 -1.36
N ASP A 99 -5.28 14.67 -1.54
CA ASP A 99 -5.59 15.83 -0.68
C ASP A 99 -6.46 16.83 -1.45
N PRO A 100 -7.80 16.73 -1.35
CA PRO A 100 -8.69 17.65 -2.06
C PRO A 100 -8.64 19.08 -1.53
N SER A 101 -8.12 19.30 -0.33
CA SER A 101 -7.91 20.66 0.21
C SER A 101 -6.77 21.41 -0.49
N GLU A 102 -5.96 20.70 -1.28
CA GLU A 102 -4.79 21.23 -2.00
C GLU A 102 -3.76 21.93 -1.07
N SER A 103 -3.86 21.69 0.23
CA SER A 103 -2.98 22.29 1.25
C SER A 103 -1.50 21.86 1.08
N GLY A 104 -1.27 20.75 0.36
CA GLY A 104 0.06 20.27 -0.03
C GLY A 104 0.69 21.02 -1.21
N GLY A 105 -0.07 21.89 -1.87
CA GLY A 105 0.38 22.71 -3.00
C GLY A 105 0.24 22.03 -4.38
N THR A 106 -0.24 20.81 -4.46
CA THR A 106 -0.51 20.11 -5.74
C THR A 106 -2.00 20.18 -6.04
N PRO A 107 -2.41 20.77 -7.18
CA PRO A 107 -3.82 20.83 -7.59
C PRO A 107 -4.45 19.43 -7.70
N LEU A 108 -5.74 19.32 -7.36
CA LEU A 108 -6.46 18.04 -7.39
C LEU A 108 -6.40 17.38 -8.78
N GLN A 109 -6.48 18.17 -9.84
CA GLN A 109 -6.39 17.64 -11.21
C GLN A 109 -5.04 16.96 -11.50
N GLU A 110 -3.93 17.49 -10.99
CA GLU A 110 -2.60 16.88 -11.12
C GLU A 110 -2.50 15.61 -10.27
N GLN A 111 -3.07 15.60 -9.06
CA GLN A 111 -3.14 14.42 -8.21
C GLN A 111 -3.92 13.28 -8.89
N MET A 112 -5.04 13.61 -9.55
CA MET A 112 -5.84 12.64 -10.32
C MET A 112 -5.13 12.15 -11.59
N SER A 113 -4.32 12.98 -12.22
CA SER A 113 -3.47 12.54 -13.35
C SER A 113 -2.39 11.57 -12.89
N LEU A 114 -1.75 11.86 -11.77
CA LEU A 114 -0.77 10.97 -11.17
C LEU A 114 -1.41 9.62 -10.75
N LEU A 115 -2.64 9.63 -10.24
CA LEU A 115 -3.36 8.39 -9.93
C LEU A 115 -3.48 7.49 -11.17
N ARG A 116 -3.91 8.03 -12.32
CA ARG A 116 -4.04 7.25 -13.56
C ARG A 116 -2.71 6.66 -14.01
N GLU A 117 -1.63 7.43 -13.92
CA GLU A 117 -0.29 6.92 -14.24
C GLU A 117 0.15 5.80 -13.30
N VAL A 118 -0.17 5.91 -12.01
CA VAL A 118 0.13 4.85 -11.04
C VAL A 118 -0.73 3.62 -11.29
N GLU A 119 -2.02 3.77 -11.65
CA GLU A 119 -2.89 2.67 -12.07
C GLU A 119 -2.33 1.90 -13.26
N ASP A 120 -1.83 2.61 -14.27
CA ASP A 120 -1.20 2.00 -15.46
C ASP A 120 0.12 1.27 -15.11
N LEU A 121 0.93 1.86 -14.22
CA LEU A 121 2.22 1.29 -13.82
C LEU A 121 2.08 0.05 -12.93
N ILE A 122 1.04 -0.02 -12.10
CA ILE A 122 0.85 -1.06 -11.09
C ILE A 122 -0.46 -1.83 -11.37
N SER A 123 -0.74 -2.09 -12.62
CA SER A 123 -2.00 -2.68 -13.10
C SER A 123 -2.33 -4.05 -12.48
N ALA A 124 -1.33 -4.77 -11.98
CA ALA A 124 -1.50 -6.07 -11.32
C ALA A 124 -1.90 -5.96 -9.84
N ARG A 125 -1.93 -4.76 -9.26
CA ARG A 125 -2.17 -4.56 -7.83
C ARG A 125 -3.43 -3.73 -7.58
N LYS A 126 -4.07 -4.00 -6.46
CA LYS A 126 -5.25 -3.26 -6.01
C LYS A 126 -4.85 -1.92 -5.43
N ILE A 127 -5.61 -0.88 -5.75
CA ILE A 127 -5.41 0.46 -5.21
C ILE A 127 -6.58 0.81 -4.30
N ILE A 128 -6.30 1.22 -3.07
CA ILE A 128 -7.26 1.84 -2.16
C ILE A 128 -7.04 3.35 -2.21
N LEU A 129 -8.09 4.09 -2.55
CA LEU A 129 -8.06 5.55 -2.51
C LEU A 129 -8.24 6.04 -1.07
N VAL A 130 -7.40 7.00 -0.67
CA VAL A 130 -7.43 7.63 0.65
C VAL A 130 -7.59 9.13 0.47
N HIS A 131 -8.71 9.68 0.94
CA HIS A 131 -8.90 11.13 1.08
C HIS A 131 -8.16 11.56 2.34
N SER A 132 -6.96 12.06 2.18
CA SER A 132 -6.10 12.54 3.27
C SER A 132 -6.51 13.93 3.75
N LYS A 133 -6.06 14.30 4.97
CA LYS A 133 -6.35 15.59 5.59
C LYS A 133 -7.84 15.92 5.66
N SER A 134 -8.67 14.93 5.92
CA SER A 134 -10.14 15.05 5.99
C SER A 134 -10.64 15.98 7.08
N ASP A 135 -9.76 16.53 7.90
CA ASP A 135 -10.01 17.58 8.88
C ASP A 135 -9.91 19.00 8.31
N LEU A 136 -9.48 19.13 7.05
CA LEU A 136 -9.46 20.40 6.33
C LEU A 136 -10.69 20.51 5.43
N ASP A 137 -11.17 21.74 5.28
CA ASP A 137 -12.30 22.01 4.40
C ASP A 137 -11.91 21.77 2.93
N SER A 138 -12.78 21.08 2.21
CA SER A 138 -12.69 20.84 0.76
C SER A 138 -14.08 20.80 0.17
N GLU A 139 -14.27 21.46 -0.97
CA GLU A 139 -15.53 21.38 -1.74
C GLU A 139 -15.65 20.06 -2.50
N GLU A 140 -14.53 19.38 -2.72
CA GLU A 140 -14.45 18.14 -3.50
C GLU A 140 -14.45 16.91 -2.59
N SER A 141 -15.16 15.87 -3.03
CA SER A 141 -15.12 14.56 -2.40
C SER A 141 -14.60 13.52 -3.39
N ILE A 142 -13.83 12.57 -2.89
CA ILE A 142 -13.27 11.49 -3.72
C ILE A 142 -14.16 10.24 -3.54
N PRO A 143 -14.98 9.87 -4.56
CA PRO A 143 -15.87 8.72 -4.44
C PRO A 143 -15.09 7.42 -4.15
N GLY A 144 -15.56 6.66 -3.16
CA GLY A 144 -14.96 5.38 -2.78
C GLY A 144 -13.67 5.47 -1.96
N ALA A 145 -13.15 6.67 -1.73
CA ALA A 145 -11.99 6.86 -0.87
C ALA A 145 -12.34 6.75 0.63
N VAL A 146 -11.40 6.21 1.41
CA VAL A 146 -11.48 6.25 2.88
C VAL A 146 -11.03 7.64 3.35
N MET A 147 -11.87 8.30 4.13
CA MET A 147 -11.56 9.63 4.68
C MET A 147 -10.64 9.50 5.89
N VAL A 148 -9.47 10.14 5.85
CA VAL A 148 -8.44 10.02 6.89
C VAL A 148 -7.86 11.37 7.26
N SER A 149 -7.75 11.61 8.57
CA SER A 149 -6.86 12.64 9.12
C SER A 149 -5.82 12.02 10.03
N SER A 150 -4.57 12.00 9.60
CA SER A 150 -3.45 11.50 10.41
C SER A 150 -3.21 12.34 11.65
N THR A 151 -3.45 13.66 11.59
CA THR A 151 -3.24 14.61 12.70
C THR A 151 -4.33 14.52 13.74
N LYS A 152 -5.58 14.19 13.35
CA LYS A 152 -6.74 14.06 14.24
C LYS A 152 -7.07 12.60 14.55
N SER A 153 -6.31 11.65 14.00
CA SER A 153 -6.56 10.21 14.14
C SER A 153 -7.97 9.79 13.68
N ILE A 154 -8.50 10.44 12.64
CA ILE A 154 -9.81 10.13 12.05
C ILE A 154 -9.63 9.07 10.94
N GLY A 155 -10.51 8.07 10.86
CA GLY A 155 -10.58 7.08 9.79
C GLY A 155 -9.43 6.07 9.75
N LEU A 156 -8.48 6.12 10.69
CA LEU A 156 -7.30 5.24 10.69
C LEU A 156 -7.68 3.77 10.87
N GLU A 157 -8.61 3.46 11.77
CA GLU A 157 -9.03 2.09 12.01
C GLU A 157 -9.85 1.53 10.84
N GLU A 158 -10.75 2.33 10.27
CA GLU A 158 -11.48 1.98 9.04
C GLU A 158 -10.51 1.65 7.91
N LEU A 159 -9.45 2.46 7.73
CA LEU A 159 -8.44 2.20 6.73
C LEU A 159 -7.67 0.90 6.99
N ARG A 160 -7.29 0.62 8.24
CA ARG A 160 -6.64 -0.66 8.61
C ARG A 160 -7.52 -1.85 8.27
N GLU A 161 -8.79 -1.83 8.69
CA GLU A 161 -9.73 -2.92 8.43
C GLU A 161 -9.93 -3.14 6.93
N LYS A 162 -10.07 -2.06 6.14
CA LYS A 162 -10.19 -2.14 4.69
C LYS A 162 -8.96 -2.77 4.05
N VAL A 163 -7.75 -2.33 4.41
CA VAL A 163 -6.48 -2.89 3.92
C VAL A 163 -6.37 -4.38 4.23
N VAL A 164 -6.64 -4.77 5.47
CA VAL A 164 -6.59 -6.17 5.90
C VAL A 164 -7.59 -7.02 5.13
N HIS A 165 -8.82 -6.51 4.95
CA HIS A 165 -9.87 -7.19 4.20
C HIS A 165 -9.47 -7.42 2.74
N GLU A 166 -8.95 -6.39 2.07
CA GLU A 166 -8.57 -6.47 0.66
C GLU A 166 -7.39 -7.42 0.42
N ILE A 167 -6.36 -7.41 1.30
CA ILE A 167 -5.24 -8.36 1.22
C ILE A 167 -5.71 -9.79 1.49
N ALA A 168 -6.64 -10.00 2.43
CA ALA A 168 -7.18 -11.32 2.70
C ALA A 168 -8.06 -11.83 1.55
N ALA A 169 -8.80 -10.96 0.87
CA ALA A 169 -9.63 -11.32 -0.28
C ALA A 169 -8.77 -11.79 -1.46
N ASP A 170 -7.66 -11.12 -1.74
CA ASP A 170 -6.73 -11.51 -2.80
C ASP A 170 -6.05 -12.85 -2.50
N ALA A 171 -5.73 -13.13 -1.24
CA ALA A 171 -5.18 -14.43 -0.83
C ALA A 171 -6.17 -15.60 -1.02
N ILE A 172 -7.49 -15.32 -1.05
CA ILE A 172 -8.53 -16.34 -1.28
C ILE A 172 -8.75 -16.58 -2.79
N VAL A 173 -8.46 -15.58 -3.63
CA VAL A 173 -8.60 -15.68 -5.10
C VAL A 173 -7.47 -16.47 -5.76
N ASP A 174 -6.34 -16.69 -5.06
CA ASP A 174 -5.33 -17.68 -5.47
C ASP A 174 -5.44 -18.97 -4.61
N PRO A 175 -6.48 -19.80 -4.83
CA PRO A 175 -6.72 -20.96 -3.99
C PRO A 175 -5.87 -22.17 -4.37
N LEU A 176 -4.92 -22.12 -5.31
CA LEU A 176 -4.28 -23.32 -5.81
C LEU A 176 -2.89 -23.08 -6.42
N GLN A 177 -1.93 -22.71 -5.60
CA GLN A 177 -0.66 -23.43 -5.71
C GLN A 177 -0.62 -24.53 -4.64
N LEU A 178 -1.50 -25.52 -4.80
CA LEU A 178 -1.24 -26.81 -4.17
C LEU A 178 0.10 -27.31 -4.69
N PRO A 179 1.01 -27.78 -3.81
CA PRO A 179 2.24 -28.44 -4.26
C PRO A 179 1.90 -29.51 -5.29
N GLU A 180 2.69 -29.65 -6.36
CA GLU A 180 2.50 -30.69 -7.37
C GLU A 180 2.33 -32.04 -6.67
N GLY A 181 1.17 -32.68 -6.84
CA GLY A 181 0.85 -33.97 -6.24
C GLY A 181 -0.26 -33.99 -5.20
N TRP A 182 -0.82 -32.84 -4.82
CA TRP A 182 -1.99 -32.79 -3.93
C TRP A 182 -3.29 -32.78 -4.74
N HIS A 183 -4.07 -33.86 -4.64
CA HIS A 183 -5.41 -33.96 -5.21
C HIS A 183 -6.46 -33.79 -4.11
N ARG A 184 -7.60 -33.14 -4.43
CA ARG A 184 -8.73 -32.87 -3.52
C ARG A 184 -9.37 -34.12 -2.90
N GLU A 185 -9.04 -35.31 -3.36
CA GLU A 185 -9.60 -36.57 -2.90
C GLU A 185 -9.08 -37.04 -1.54
N ASP A 186 -8.00 -36.43 -1.01
CA ASP A 186 -7.39 -36.86 0.26
C ASP A 186 -8.04 -36.26 1.52
N THR A 187 -9.04 -35.37 1.36
CA THR A 187 -9.68 -34.68 2.50
C THR A 187 -11.00 -35.30 2.95
N GLU A 188 -11.60 -36.19 2.17
CA GLU A 188 -12.92 -36.80 2.51
C GLU A 188 -12.86 -38.11 3.31
N ILE A 189 -11.67 -38.65 3.62
CA ILE A 189 -11.56 -40.01 4.24
C ILE A 189 -11.49 -39.98 5.77
N LYS A 190 -11.61 -38.86 6.45
CA LYS A 190 -11.50 -38.81 7.93
C LYS A 190 -12.80 -38.67 8.73
N GLU A 191 -13.97 -38.63 8.09
CA GLU A 191 -15.25 -38.53 8.81
C GLU A 191 -16.05 -39.84 8.93
N GLN A 192 -15.56 -40.98 8.46
CA GLN A 192 -16.31 -42.23 8.48
C GLN A 192 -15.74 -43.35 9.36
N SER A 193 -14.97 -43.04 10.39
CA SER A 193 -14.54 -44.07 11.34
C SER A 193 -14.58 -43.60 12.80
N LEU A 194 -15.80 -43.26 13.25
CA LEU A 194 -16.19 -43.19 14.67
C LEU A 194 -17.63 -43.63 14.79
N ASP A 195 -17.84 -44.92 14.69
CA ASP A 195 -18.96 -45.68 15.26
C ASP A 195 -18.39 -46.87 16.04
#